data_aebffcc08e905bdb956f43f00af8a1b1
#
_entry.id   aebffcc08e905bdb956f43f00af8a1b1
#
_cell.length_a   1.000
_cell.length_b   1.000
_cell.length_c   1.000
_cell.angle_alpha   90.00
_cell.angle_beta   90.00
_cell.angle_gamma   90.00
#
_symmetry.space_group_name_H-M   'P 1'
#
loop_
_entity.id
_entity.type
_entity.pdbx_description
1 polymer ?
#
loop_
_entity_poly.entity_id
_entity_poly.type
_entity_poly.pdbx_seq_one_letter_code
_entity_poly.pdbx_strand_id
1 'polypeptide(L)'
;MAGKDDNFKVLKKKEIYEFLEGNGPFLVTHNGAEYGLPYYKGTQLSSLCTEFGLTEVVGGSRWCYVEELLDYAIEQQRCDELFRLLFSEKQFTNLQDIADMNEVDDVYRQIVKKAIEYINHSIRLSRKELVFINGHFMIVEVGK
;
A
#
# COMPACT_ATOMS: atom_id res chain seq x y z
N MET A 1 21.44 15.01 6.85
CA MET A 1 20.48 15.68 5.94
C MET A 1 19.29 14.77 5.70
N ALA A 2 18.08 15.34 5.71
CA ALA A 2 16.89 14.55 5.48
C ALA A 2 16.81 14.10 4.02
N GLY A 3 16.41 12.85 3.79
CA GLY A 3 16.18 12.35 2.46
C GLY A 3 14.82 12.80 1.93
N LYS A 4 14.62 12.71 0.62
CA LYS A 4 13.37 13.10 -0.01
C LYS A 4 12.18 12.28 0.47
N ASP A 5 12.40 11.05 0.93
CA ASP A 5 11.34 10.15 1.38
C ASP A 5 11.13 10.19 2.90
N ASP A 6 11.80 11.08 3.62
CA ASP A 6 11.63 11.17 5.07
C ASP A 6 10.18 11.46 5.48
N ASN A 7 9.42 12.14 4.64
CA ASN A 7 8.02 12.42 4.93
C ASN A 7 7.17 11.14 4.99
N PHE A 8 7.62 10.06 4.35
CA PHE A 8 6.92 8.79 4.41
C PHE A 8 6.96 8.14 5.80
N LYS A 9 7.81 8.66 6.69
CA LYS A 9 7.85 8.19 8.08
C LYS A 9 6.51 8.38 8.80
N VAL A 10 5.68 9.29 8.33
CA VAL A 10 4.34 9.49 8.87
C VAL A 10 3.47 8.24 8.72
N LEU A 11 3.82 7.36 7.79
CA LEU A 11 3.10 6.11 7.53
C LEU A 11 3.57 4.96 8.44
N LYS A 12 4.56 5.18 9.30
CA LYS A 12 5.09 4.13 10.18
C LYS A 12 4.17 3.89 11.35
N LYS A 13 3.05 3.23 11.09
CA LYS A 13 2.03 2.89 12.08
C LYS A 13 1.59 1.45 11.84
N LYS A 14 1.43 0.68 12.90
CA LYS A 14 0.98 -0.71 12.79
C LYS A 14 -0.34 -0.82 12.02
N GLU A 15 -1.25 0.10 12.25
CA GLU A 15 -2.54 0.16 11.57
C GLU A 15 -2.35 0.19 10.05
N ILE A 16 -1.36 0.97 9.57
CA ILE A 16 -1.08 1.07 8.14
C ILE A 16 -0.41 -0.20 7.64
N TYR A 17 0.52 -0.76 8.40
CA TYR A 17 1.16 -2.01 8.01
C TYR A 17 0.14 -3.13 7.85
N GLU A 18 -0.79 -3.24 8.80
CA GLU A 18 -1.84 -4.25 8.73
C GLU A 18 -2.77 -4.03 7.55
N PHE A 19 -3.09 -2.78 7.27
CA PHE A 19 -3.90 -2.44 6.12
C PHE A 19 -3.22 -2.83 4.81
N LEU A 20 -1.94 -2.54 4.67
CA LEU A 20 -1.19 -2.82 3.45
C LEU A 20 -0.96 -4.31 3.23
N GLU A 21 -0.96 -5.12 4.28
CA GLU A 21 -0.86 -6.58 4.12
C GLU A 21 -2.19 -7.23 3.74
N GLY A 22 -3.25 -6.43 3.66
CA GLY A 22 -4.57 -6.93 3.30
C GLY A 22 -5.47 -7.30 4.48
N ASN A 23 -5.07 -6.93 5.69
CA ASN A 23 -5.87 -7.23 6.90
C ASN A 23 -6.70 -6.00 7.32
N GLY A 24 -7.21 -5.28 6.35
CA GLY A 24 -8.04 -4.11 6.58
C GLY A 24 -9.47 -4.33 6.12
N PRO A 25 -10.28 -3.27 6.15
CA PRO A 25 -11.68 -3.37 5.74
C PRO A 25 -11.82 -3.56 4.24
N PHE A 26 -12.96 -4.07 3.82
CA PHE A 26 -13.33 -4.02 2.41
C PHE A 26 -13.63 -2.58 2.04
N LEU A 27 -13.29 -2.22 0.83
CA LEU A 27 -13.34 -0.83 0.36
C LEU A 27 -14.40 -0.58 -0.71
N VAL A 28 -14.74 -1.60 -1.48
CA VAL A 28 -15.64 -1.50 -2.63
C VAL A 28 -16.60 -2.66 -2.64
N THR A 29 -17.87 -2.38 -2.93
CA THR A 29 -18.87 -3.41 -3.20
C THR A 29 -19.19 -3.41 -4.68
N HIS A 30 -19.14 -4.59 -5.30
CA HIS A 30 -19.41 -4.75 -6.73
C HIS A 30 -20.25 -6.00 -6.93
N ASN A 31 -21.46 -5.84 -7.46
CA ASN A 31 -22.39 -6.95 -7.72
C ASN A 31 -22.60 -7.83 -6.47
N GLY A 32 -22.71 -7.21 -5.31
CA GLY A 32 -22.96 -7.92 -4.05
C GLY A 32 -21.74 -8.53 -3.40
N ALA A 33 -20.58 -8.49 -4.04
CA ALA A 33 -19.33 -8.98 -3.47
C ALA A 33 -18.50 -7.80 -2.94
N GLU A 34 -17.73 -8.05 -1.89
CA GLU A 34 -16.90 -7.02 -1.29
C GLU A 34 -15.43 -7.24 -1.62
N TYR A 35 -14.73 -6.16 -1.98
CA TYR A 35 -13.34 -6.19 -2.38
C TYR A 35 -12.53 -5.16 -1.61
N GLY A 36 -11.28 -5.49 -1.33
CA GLY A 36 -10.34 -4.58 -0.68
C GLY A 36 -8.95 -4.81 -1.22
N LEU A 37 -7.94 -4.42 -0.45
CA LEU A 37 -6.56 -4.67 -0.83
C LEU A 37 -6.30 -6.18 -0.82
N PRO A 38 -5.35 -6.66 -1.66
CA PRO A 38 -5.05 -8.09 -1.68
C PRO A 38 -4.50 -8.55 -0.34
N TYR A 39 -4.90 -9.75 0.07
CA TYR A 39 -4.40 -10.37 1.28
C TYR A 39 -3.09 -11.08 0.95
N TYR A 40 -2.03 -10.70 1.64
CA TYR A 40 -0.72 -11.31 1.44
C TYR A 40 -0.43 -12.32 2.54
N LYS A 41 -0.15 -13.55 2.16
CA LYS A 41 0.37 -14.55 3.10
C LYS A 41 1.82 -14.20 3.46
N GLY A 42 2.31 -14.74 4.58
CA GLY A 42 3.68 -14.49 4.99
C GLY A 42 4.70 -14.83 3.92
N THR A 43 4.50 -15.94 3.19
CA THR A 43 5.39 -16.33 2.10
C THR A 43 5.36 -15.33 0.94
N GLN A 44 4.20 -14.75 0.67
CA GLN A 44 4.07 -13.73 -0.38
C GLN A 44 4.75 -12.43 0.04
N LEU A 45 4.63 -12.05 1.30
CA LEU A 45 5.31 -10.86 1.82
C LEU A 45 6.83 -11.05 1.78
N SER A 46 7.31 -12.24 2.13
CA SER A 46 8.74 -12.55 2.02
C SER A 46 9.21 -12.44 0.58
N SER A 47 8.42 -12.93 -0.37
CA SER A 47 8.75 -12.83 -1.80
C SER A 47 8.77 -11.39 -2.27
N LEU A 48 7.82 -10.56 -1.79
CA LEU A 48 7.81 -9.14 -2.13
C LEU A 48 9.06 -8.45 -1.62
N CYS A 49 9.51 -8.78 -0.40
CA CYS A 49 10.74 -8.22 0.13
C CYS A 49 11.91 -8.54 -0.78
N THR A 50 12.05 -9.80 -1.18
CA THR A 50 13.12 -10.23 -2.08
C THR A 50 13.03 -9.53 -3.43
N GLU A 51 11.84 -9.46 -4.01
CA GLU A 51 11.61 -8.78 -5.28
C GLU A 51 12.02 -7.32 -5.21
N PHE A 52 11.74 -6.67 -4.09
CA PHE A 52 12.06 -5.25 -3.88
C PHE A 52 13.55 -5.02 -3.58
N GLY A 53 14.30 -6.07 -3.32
CA GLY A 53 15.73 -5.98 -3.03
C GLY A 53 16.09 -6.10 -1.56
N LEU A 54 15.11 -6.32 -0.70
CA LEU A 54 15.35 -6.51 0.74
C LEU A 54 15.50 -8.00 1.01
N THR A 55 16.76 -8.45 1.09
CA THR A 55 17.07 -9.87 1.18
C THR A 55 17.25 -10.40 2.61
N GLU A 56 17.49 -9.49 3.57
CA GLU A 56 17.64 -9.87 4.96
C GLU A 56 16.45 -9.35 5.75
N VAL A 57 15.50 -10.23 6.04
CA VAL A 57 14.26 -9.88 6.71
C VAL A 57 14.14 -10.70 7.98
N VAL A 58 13.88 -10.02 9.10
CA VAL A 58 13.62 -10.70 10.36
C VAL A 58 12.27 -11.39 10.31
N GLY A 59 11.27 -10.70 9.77
CA GLY A 59 9.92 -11.26 9.64
C GLY A 59 9.20 -11.33 10.97
N GLY A 60 8.42 -12.39 11.14
CA GLY A 60 7.56 -12.56 12.29
C GLY A 60 6.10 -12.48 11.87
N SER A 61 5.31 -11.64 12.52
CA SER A 61 3.94 -11.38 12.09
C SER A 61 3.94 -10.73 10.70
N ARG A 62 2.85 -10.91 9.96
CA ARG A 62 2.78 -10.39 8.58
C ARG A 62 3.05 -8.89 8.50
N TRP A 63 2.53 -8.12 9.45
CA TRP A 63 2.75 -6.66 9.43
C TRP A 63 4.22 -6.29 9.61
N CYS A 64 5.03 -7.16 10.21
CA CYS A 64 6.46 -6.89 10.38
C CYS A 64 7.19 -6.83 9.04
N TYR A 65 6.78 -7.65 8.06
CA TYR A 65 7.34 -7.58 6.71
C TYR A 65 7.09 -6.23 6.07
N VAL A 66 5.88 -5.69 6.25
CA VAL A 66 5.53 -4.38 5.69
C VAL A 66 6.34 -3.29 6.37
N GLU A 67 6.52 -3.38 7.69
CA GLU A 67 7.35 -2.41 8.42
C GLU A 67 8.78 -2.41 7.87
N GLU A 68 9.37 -3.59 7.70
CA GLU A 68 10.73 -3.70 7.18
C GLU A 68 10.84 -3.18 5.74
N LEU A 69 9.82 -3.45 4.93
CA LEU A 69 9.78 -2.92 3.55
C LEU A 69 9.73 -1.40 3.54
N LEU A 70 8.89 -0.81 4.37
CA LEU A 70 8.77 0.64 4.40
C LEU A 70 10.05 1.29 4.92
N ASP A 71 10.64 0.74 5.99
CA ASP A 71 11.91 1.24 6.52
C ASP A 71 13.00 1.19 5.45
N TYR A 72 13.11 0.08 4.74
CA TYR A 72 14.08 -0.09 3.66
C TYR A 72 13.82 0.91 2.53
N ALA A 73 12.55 1.07 2.14
CA ALA A 73 12.19 2.00 1.06
C ALA A 73 12.54 3.45 1.42
N ILE A 74 12.29 3.84 2.68
CA ILE A 74 12.65 5.19 3.13
C ILE A 74 14.17 5.37 3.08
N GLU A 75 14.92 4.39 3.60
CA GLU A 75 16.37 4.45 3.62
C GLU A 75 16.94 4.55 2.19
N GLN A 76 16.38 3.76 1.26
CA GLN A 76 16.85 3.72 -0.13
C GLN A 76 16.21 4.78 -1.01
N GLN A 77 15.33 5.62 -0.48
CA GLN A 77 14.61 6.64 -1.25
C GLN A 77 13.78 6.03 -2.39
N ARG A 78 13.09 4.92 -2.09
CA ARG A 78 12.32 4.15 -3.05
C ARG A 78 10.86 3.98 -2.66
N CYS A 79 10.31 4.92 -1.88
CA CYS A 79 8.93 4.79 -1.40
C CYS A 79 7.91 4.82 -2.53
N ASP A 80 8.10 5.68 -3.53
CA ASP A 80 7.22 5.69 -4.70
C ASP A 80 7.22 4.32 -5.38
N GLU A 81 8.39 3.75 -5.57
CA GLU A 81 8.52 2.42 -6.19
C GLU A 81 7.82 1.36 -5.37
N LEU A 82 7.94 1.41 -4.04
CA LEU A 82 7.28 0.45 -3.15
C LEU A 82 5.75 0.54 -3.28
N PHE A 83 5.19 1.74 -3.25
CA PHE A 83 3.74 1.89 -3.36
C PHE A 83 3.24 1.53 -4.75
N ARG A 84 4.01 1.81 -5.80
CA ARG A 84 3.65 1.35 -7.15
C ARG A 84 3.66 -0.17 -7.25
N LEU A 85 4.56 -0.83 -6.53
CA LEU A 85 4.57 -2.29 -6.47
C LEU A 85 3.36 -2.83 -5.72
N LEU A 86 3.11 -2.32 -4.50
CA LEU A 86 2.01 -2.80 -3.66
C LEU A 86 0.65 -2.58 -4.29
N PHE A 87 0.48 -1.48 -5.01
CA PHE A 87 -0.79 -1.11 -5.64
C PHE A 87 -0.82 -1.44 -7.13
N SER A 88 0.13 -2.23 -7.64
CA SER A 88 0.10 -2.61 -9.05
C SER A 88 -1.03 -3.62 -9.29
N GLU A 89 -1.60 -3.55 -10.48
CA GLU A 89 -2.73 -4.41 -10.86
C GLU A 89 -2.42 -5.89 -10.69
N LYS A 90 -1.18 -6.30 -10.94
CA LYS A 90 -0.78 -7.70 -10.84
C LYS A 90 -0.93 -8.28 -9.43
N GLN A 91 -0.96 -7.43 -8.41
CA GLN A 91 -1.12 -7.90 -7.04
C GLN A 91 -2.59 -8.23 -6.71
N PHE A 92 -3.52 -7.74 -7.51
CA PHE A 92 -4.94 -7.83 -7.19
C PHE A 92 -5.58 -9.11 -7.72
N THR A 93 -5.01 -10.25 -7.33
CA THR A 93 -5.53 -11.56 -7.71
C THR A 93 -6.92 -11.84 -7.13
N ASN A 94 -7.32 -11.06 -6.14
CA ASN A 94 -8.66 -11.16 -5.54
C ASN A 94 -9.76 -10.63 -6.46
N LEU A 95 -9.42 -10.05 -7.61
CA LEU A 95 -10.40 -9.56 -8.58
C LEU A 95 -10.63 -10.53 -9.73
N GLN A 96 -9.99 -11.69 -9.71
CA GLN A 96 -10.04 -12.62 -10.84
C GLN A 96 -11.40 -13.28 -11.05
N ASP A 97 -12.32 -13.19 -10.09
CA ASP A 97 -13.67 -13.70 -10.23
C ASP A 97 -14.59 -12.74 -10.98
N ILE A 98 -14.12 -11.52 -11.27
CA ILE A 98 -14.86 -10.55 -12.08
C ILE A 98 -14.55 -10.86 -13.55
N ALA A 99 -15.59 -11.21 -14.31
CA ALA A 99 -15.40 -11.69 -15.67
C ALA A 99 -15.07 -10.59 -16.70
N ASP A 100 -15.67 -9.40 -16.53
CA ASP A 100 -15.50 -8.31 -17.49
C ASP A 100 -14.26 -7.49 -17.15
N MET A 101 -13.33 -7.39 -18.12
CA MET A 101 -12.06 -6.67 -17.89
C MET A 101 -12.27 -5.18 -17.61
N ASN A 102 -13.29 -4.57 -18.19
CA ASN A 102 -13.58 -3.16 -17.91
C ASN A 102 -14.06 -2.98 -16.48
N GLU A 103 -14.83 -3.94 -15.97
CA GLU A 103 -15.27 -3.91 -14.57
C GLU A 103 -14.11 -4.16 -13.62
N VAL A 104 -13.18 -5.05 -13.96
CA VAL A 104 -11.96 -5.28 -13.16
C VAL A 104 -11.18 -3.97 -13.03
N ASP A 105 -10.94 -3.29 -14.15
CA ASP A 105 -10.21 -2.03 -14.11
C ASP A 105 -10.90 -0.98 -13.25
N ASP A 106 -12.23 -0.90 -13.36
CA ASP A 106 -13.00 0.06 -12.59
C ASP A 106 -12.94 -0.22 -11.09
N VAL A 107 -13.16 -1.49 -10.71
CA VAL A 107 -13.08 -1.91 -9.31
C VAL A 107 -11.67 -1.67 -8.76
N TYR A 108 -10.64 -2.04 -9.53
CA TYR A 108 -9.25 -1.82 -9.15
C TYR A 108 -8.99 -0.33 -8.84
N ARG A 109 -9.38 0.57 -9.74
CA ARG A 109 -9.16 2.00 -9.54
C ARG A 109 -9.90 2.53 -8.31
N GLN A 110 -11.11 2.04 -8.07
CA GLN A 110 -11.87 2.43 -6.89
C GLN A 110 -11.19 1.95 -5.61
N ILE A 111 -10.64 0.74 -5.63
CA ILE A 111 -9.94 0.20 -4.46
C ILE A 111 -8.71 1.06 -4.15
N VAL A 112 -7.90 1.38 -5.16
CA VAL A 112 -6.69 2.19 -4.94
C VAL A 112 -7.05 3.57 -4.40
N LYS A 113 -8.08 4.19 -4.98
CA LYS A 113 -8.54 5.51 -4.51
C LYS A 113 -8.97 5.45 -3.04
N LYS A 114 -9.78 4.46 -2.69
CA LYS A 114 -10.27 4.32 -1.32
C LYS A 114 -9.16 3.89 -0.35
N ALA A 115 -8.18 3.14 -0.83
CA ALA A 115 -7.03 2.77 -0.01
C ALA A 115 -6.22 4.02 0.37
N ILE A 116 -6.02 4.92 -0.58
CA ILE A 116 -5.33 6.18 -0.31
C ILE A 116 -6.13 7.01 0.70
N GLU A 117 -7.45 7.06 0.55
CA GLU A 117 -8.32 7.77 1.49
C GLU A 117 -8.23 7.17 2.90
N TYR A 118 -8.19 5.85 3.01
CA TYR A 118 -8.06 5.16 4.28
C TYR A 118 -6.73 5.51 4.96
N ILE A 119 -5.64 5.46 4.20
CA ILE A 119 -4.32 5.82 4.72
C ILE A 119 -4.33 7.26 5.21
N ASN A 120 -4.88 8.17 4.42
CA ASN A 120 -4.90 9.59 4.77
C ASN A 120 -5.77 9.87 5.98
N HIS A 121 -6.85 9.11 6.17
CA HIS A 121 -7.64 9.23 7.39
C HIS A 121 -6.80 8.81 8.60
N SER A 122 -6.03 7.76 8.48
CA SER A 122 -5.20 7.25 9.57
C SER A 122 -4.11 8.24 9.98
N ILE A 123 -3.61 9.05 9.06
CA ILE A 123 -2.54 10.02 9.34
C ILE A 123 -3.03 11.46 9.37
N ARG A 124 -4.34 11.68 9.47
CA ARG A 124 -4.93 13.02 9.33
C ARG A 124 -4.37 14.06 10.30
N LEU A 125 -3.95 13.63 11.47
CA LEU A 125 -3.42 14.57 12.47
C LEU A 125 -2.00 15.02 12.18
N SER A 126 -1.33 14.37 11.22
CA SER A 126 0.03 14.75 10.81
C SER A 126 0.02 15.97 9.91
N ARG A 127 -1.13 16.33 9.35
CA ARG A 127 -1.29 17.35 8.32
C ARG A 127 -0.49 17.03 7.05
N LYS A 128 -0.33 15.74 6.78
CA LYS A 128 0.30 15.23 5.57
C LYS A 128 -0.63 14.24 4.91
N GLU A 129 -0.49 14.11 3.61
CA GLU A 129 -1.31 13.16 2.83
C GLU A 129 -0.47 12.44 1.81
N LEU A 130 -0.81 11.16 1.61
CA LEU A 130 -0.30 10.39 0.49
C LEU A 130 -1.14 10.75 -0.73
N VAL A 131 -0.48 11.07 -1.83
CA VAL A 131 -1.16 11.38 -3.10
C VAL A 131 -0.50 10.60 -4.23
N PHE A 132 -1.29 10.36 -5.29
CA PHE A 132 -0.79 9.71 -6.50
C PHE A 132 -0.99 10.71 -7.65
N ILE A 133 0.09 11.28 -8.13
CA ILE A 133 0.06 12.34 -9.15
C ILE A 133 1.05 12.00 -10.25
N ASN A 134 0.60 12.05 -11.49
CA ASN A 134 1.43 11.80 -12.66
C ASN A 134 2.18 10.46 -12.59
N GLY A 135 1.51 9.43 -12.05
CA GLY A 135 2.08 8.09 -11.98
C GLY A 135 3.01 7.87 -10.79
N HIS A 136 3.09 8.80 -9.86
CA HIS A 136 4.00 8.70 -8.71
C HIS A 136 3.27 8.92 -7.40
N PHE A 137 3.67 8.16 -6.38
CA PHE A 137 3.22 8.36 -5.01
C PHE A 137 4.15 9.33 -4.29
N MET A 138 3.57 10.25 -3.54
CA MET A 138 4.35 11.19 -2.75
C MET A 138 3.56 11.63 -1.53
N ILE A 139 4.26 12.14 -0.53
CA ILE A 139 3.64 12.73 0.65
C ILE A 139 3.70 14.25 0.50
N VAL A 140 2.55 14.88 0.65
CA VAL A 140 2.44 16.34 0.56
C VAL A 140 1.91 16.89 1.88
N GLU A 141 2.22 18.14 2.17
CA GLU A 141 1.67 18.80 3.34
C GLU A 141 0.30 19.38 2.99
N VAL A 142 -0.66 19.16 3.90
CA VAL A 142 -2.01 19.69 3.72
C VAL A 142 -2.05 21.09 4.36
N GLY A 143 -2.81 21.97 3.76
CA GLY A 143 -2.88 23.36 4.14
C GLY A 143 -3.13 23.63 5.61
N LYS A 144 -2.90 24.82 5.99
CA LYS A 144 -2.94 25.30 7.38
C LYS A 144 -4.33 25.58 7.86
#